data_421c97d3094aa78133f6bc0ddf994f36
#
_entry.id   421c97d3094aa78133f6bc0ddf994f36
#
_cell.length_a   1.000
_cell.length_b   1.000
_cell.length_c   1.000
_cell.angle_alpha   90.00
_cell.angle_beta   90.00
_cell.angle_gamma   90.00
#
_symmetry.space_group_name_H-M   'P 1'
#
loop_
_entity.id
_entity.type
_entity.pdbx_description
1 polymer ?
#
loop_
_entity_poly.entity_id
_entity_poly.type
_entity_poly.pdbx_seq_one_letter_code
_entity_poly.pdbx_strand_id
1 'polypeptide(L)'
;MIVGIGSDLCNIERIARSLDRWGDKFLMRVFTETERKKAASRPHTIAGTLAKRFAAKEAFSKAVGTGFKRGVFMKDIGVVNLPSGAPTLRLTGGARARLDALAPDGHAIDIHLTMTDDHPWAQAFVILTARKLEP
;
A
#
# COMPACT_ATOMS: atom_id res chain seq x y z
N MET A 1 -3.25 -7.63 -19.45
CA MET A 1 -2.70 -8.88 -18.88
C MET A 1 -2.35 -8.62 -17.41
N ILE A 2 -2.80 -9.48 -16.54
CA ILE A 2 -2.45 -9.41 -15.10
C ILE A 2 -1.04 -9.94 -14.92
N VAL A 3 -0.18 -9.16 -14.26
CA VAL A 3 1.20 -9.54 -13.97
C VAL A 3 1.48 -9.76 -12.49
N GLY A 4 0.54 -9.39 -11.64
CA GLY A 4 0.67 -9.62 -10.21
C GLY A 4 -0.66 -9.40 -9.49
N ILE A 5 -0.84 -10.14 -8.40
CA ILE A 5 -2.00 -10.01 -7.52
C ILE A 5 -1.54 -10.22 -6.09
N GLY A 6 -2.07 -9.42 -5.18
CA GLY A 6 -1.78 -9.55 -3.76
C GLY A 6 -2.97 -9.12 -2.92
N SER A 7 -3.13 -9.75 -1.79
CA SER A 7 -4.10 -9.35 -0.79
C SER A 7 -3.52 -9.49 0.59
N ASP A 8 -4.06 -8.72 1.52
CA ASP A 8 -3.67 -8.81 2.92
C ASP A 8 -4.85 -8.49 3.82
N LEU A 9 -4.89 -9.18 4.93
CA LEU A 9 -5.88 -8.99 6.00
C LEU A 9 -5.12 -8.57 7.26
N CYS A 10 -5.44 -7.39 7.78
CA CYS A 10 -4.75 -6.80 8.92
C CYS A 10 -5.72 -6.63 10.09
N ASN A 11 -5.30 -7.06 11.28
CA ASN A 11 -6.08 -6.84 12.49
C ASN A 11 -5.86 -5.39 12.97
N ILE A 12 -6.94 -4.61 13.04
CA ILE A 12 -6.90 -3.20 13.44
C ILE A 12 -6.36 -3.05 14.86
N GLU A 13 -6.70 -3.97 15.76
CA GLU A 13 -6.21 -3.92 17.15
C GLU A 13 -4.70 -4.09 17.23
N ARG A 14 -4.11 -4.86 16.31
CA ARG A 14 -2.66 -4.99 16.21
C ARG A 14 -1.99 -3.66 15.87
N ILE A 15 -2.59 -2.89 14.97
CA ILE A 15 -2.10 -1.56 14.63
C ILE A 15 -2.26 -0.61 15.81
N ALA A 16 -3.40 -0.67 16.50
CA ALA A 16 -3.62 0.14 17.70
C ALA A 16 -2.57 -0.13 18.78
N ARG A 17 -2.23 -1.39 19.00
CA ARG A 17 -1.18 -1.77 19.96
C ARG A 17 0.20 -1.25 19.54
N SER A 18 0.52 -1.29 18.24
CA SER A 18 1.79 -0.76 17.74
C SER A 18 1.87 0.75 17.92
N LEU A 19 0.77 1.47 17.70
CA LEU A 19 0.68 2.90 17.96
C LEU A 19 0.90 3.22 19.44
N ASP A 20 0.24 2.48 20.34
CA ASP A 20 0.39 2.69 21.78
C ASP A 20 1.82 2.42 22.25
N ARG A 21 2.43 1.37 21.72
CA ARG A 21 3.76 0.94 22.15
C ARG A 21 4.89 1.80 21.59
N TRP A 22 4.82 2.16 20.30
CA TRP A 22 5.93 2.76 19.57
C TRP A 22 5.67 4.20 19.12
N GLY A 23 4.41 4.64 19.09
CA GLY A 23 4.04 6.01 18.72
C GLY A 23 4.65 6.48 17.42
N ASP A 24 5.33 7.62 17.46
CA ASP A 24 5.92 8.25 16.28
C ASP A 24 6.94 7.37 15.58
N LYS A 25 7.66 6.51 16.30
CA LYS A 25 8.62 5.59 15.66
C LYS A 25 7.95 4.66 14.70
N PHE A 26 6.78 4.11 15.07
CA PHE A 26 6.00 3.26 14.20
C PHE A 26 5.48 4.03 12.99
N LEU A 27 4.88 5.19 13.24
CA LEU A 27 4.33 6.05 12.18
C LEU A 27 5.39 6.46 11.16
N MET A 28 6.54 6.90 11.63
CA MET A 28 7.61 7.38 10.76
C MET A 28 8.30 6.26 9.98
N ARG A 29 8.33 5.07 10.55
CA ARG A 29 8.99 3.91 9.91
C ARG A 29 8.17 3.29 8.80
N VAL A 30 6.85 3.29 8.95
CA VAL A 30 5.94 2.51 8.10
C VAL A 30 5.17 3.39 7.12
N PHE A 31 4.75 4.58 7.57
CA PHE A 31 3.78 5.38 6.82
C PHE A 31 4.39 6.65 6.25
N THR A 32 3.91 7.03 5.06
CA THR A 32 4.30 8.29 4.42
C THR A 32 3.65 9.48 5.12
N GLU A 33 4.15 10.68 4.86
CA GLU A 33 3.56 11.91 5.38
C GLU A 33 2.08 12.04 4.98
N THR A 34 1.75 11.76 3.72
CA THR A 34 0.37 11.78 3.22
C THR A 34 -0.53 10.86 4.03
N GLU A 35 -0.05 9.64 4.31
CA GLU A 35 -0.81 8.66 5.10
C GLU A 35 -0.99 9.11 6.55
N ARG A 36 0.05 9.67 7.15
CA ARG A 36 -0.01 10.17 8.52
C ARG A 36 -0.99 11.33 8.65
N LYS A 37 -0.98 12.25 7.70
CA LYS A 37 -1.93 13.37 7.66
C LYS A 37 -3.37 12.89 7.51
N LYS A 38 -3.59 11.90 6.64
CA LYS A 38 -4.93 11.32 6.45
C LYS A 38 -5.44 10.71 7.75
N ALA A 39 -4.61 9.93 8.44
CA ALA A 39 -4.98 9.32 9.72
C ALA A 39 -5.29 10.38 10.77
N ALA A 40 -4.46 11.42 10.88
CA ALA A 40 -4.65 12.51 11.84
C ALA A 40 -5.94 13.29 11.59
N SER A 41 -6.39 13.38 10.33
CA SER A 41 -7.65 14.05 9.98
C SER A 41 -8.89 13.28 10.41
N ARG A 42 -8.73 12.03 10.84
CA ARG A 42 -9.82 11.15 11.27
C ARG A 42 -9.52 10.58 12.66
N PRO A 43 -9.53 11.42 13.71
CA PRO A 43 -9.01 11.03 15.03
C PRO A 43 -9.75 9.85 15.68
N HIS A 44 -11.01 9.62 15.34
CA HIS A 44 -11.79 8.52 15.90
C HIS A 44 -11.52 7.18 15.21
N THR A 45 -10.84 7.18 14.06
CA THR A 45 -10.60 5.97 13.26
C THR A 45 -9.15 5.86 12.80
N ILE A 46 -8.21 6.40 13.60
CA ILE A 46 -6.77 6.40 13.25
C ILE A 46 -6.27 4.99 12.95
N ALA A 47 -6.51 4.06 13.86
CA ALA A 47 -6.01 2.69 13.73
C ALA A 47 -6.59 1.99 12.49
N GLY A 48 -7.87 2.16 12.21
CA GLY A 48 -8.52 1.59 11.02
C GLY A 48 -7.99 2.21 9.72
N THR A 49 -7.78 3.52 9.69
CA THR A 49 -7.21 4.24 8.56
C THR A 49 -5.80 3.72 8.26
N LEU A 50 -4.97 3.57 9.28
CA LEU A 50 -3.61 3.06 9.13
C LEU A 50 -3.58 1.58 8.80
N ALA A 51 -4.48 0.78 9.37
CA ALA A 51 -4.54 -0.66 9.11
C ALA A 51 -4.84 -0.97 7.64
N LYS A 52 -5.76 -0.22 7.02
CA LYS A 52 -6.04 -0.36 5.58
C LYS A 52 -4.78 -0.06 4.76
N ARG A 53 -4.04 0.97 5.12
CA ARG A 53 -2.82 1.37 4.42
C ARG A 53 -1.69 0.37 4.65
N PHE A 54 -1.58 -0.15 5.86
CA PHE A 54 -0.64 -1.23 6.17
C PHE A 54 -0.95 -2.46 5.31
N ALA A 55 -2.22 -2.86 5.25
CA ALA A 55 -2.66 -3.98 4.40
C ALA A 55 -2.34 -3.74 2.92
N ALA A 56 -2.49 -2.50 2.44
CA ALA A 56 -2.17 -2.16 1.05
C ALA A 56 -0.68 -2.33 0.75
N LYS A 57 0.21 -1.96 1.67
CA LYS A 57 1.66 -2.15 1.53
C LYS A 57 2.02 -3.62 1.46
N GLU A 58 1.44 -4.43 2.36
CA GLU A 58 1.63 -5.89 2.37
C GLU A 58 1.11 -6.52 1.07
N ALA A 59 -0.09 -6.11 0.63
CA ALA A 59 -0.68 -6.62 -0.60
C ALA A 59 0.18 -6.30 -1.82
N PHE A 60 0.73 -5.08 -1.90
CA PHE A 60 1.65 -4.71 -2.97
C PHE A 60 2.91 -5.59 -2.95
N SER A 61 3.49 -5.81 -1.79
CA SER A 61 4.69 -6.63 -1.67
C SER A 61 4.48 -8.05 -2.19
N LYS A 62 3.29 -8.60 -1.96
CA LYS A 62 2.90 -9.92 -2.49
C LYS A 62 2.67 -9.86 -4.00
N ALA A 63 2.04 -8.80 -4.50
CA ALA A 63 1.74 -8.65 -5.93
C ALA A 63 3.02 -8.57 -6.78
N VAL A 64 4.09 -7.93 -6.27
CA VAL A 64 5.36 -7.87 -6.98
C VAL A 64 6.24 -9.11 -6.74
N GLY A 65 5.83 -10.01 -5.86
CA GLY A 65 6.44 -11.32 -5.67
C GLY A 65 7.67 -11.35 -4.76
N THR A 66 8.08 -10.22 -4.19
CA THR A 66 9.29 -10.14 -3.36
C THR A 66 9.00 -10.15 -1.87
N GLY A 67 7.77 -9.81 -1.45
CA GLY A 67 7.55 -9.39 -0.08
C GLY A 67 8.40 -8.14 0.21
N PHE A 68 8.81 -7.96 1.46
CA PHE A 68 9.68 -6.83 1.85
C PHE A 68 11.17 -7.21 1.78
N LYS A 69 11.56 -7.77 0.64
CA LYS A 69 12.94 -8.14 0.33
C LYS A 69 13.37 -7.39 -0.93
N ARG A 70 14.67 -7.45 -1.25
CA ARG A 70 15.24 -6.88 -2.48
C ARG A 70 14.98 -5.39 -2.65
N GLY A 71 15.05 -4.64 -1.54
CA GLY A 71 14.88 -3.19 -1.57
C GLY A 71 13.45 -2.68 -1.59
N VAL A 72 12.46 -3.55 -1.39
CA VAL A 72 11.06 -3.15 -1.29
C VAL A 72 10.74 -2.85 0.18
N PHE A 73 10.51 -1.58 0.50
CA PHE A 73 10.24 -1.12 1.86
C PHE A 73 8.85 -0.50 1.97
N MET A 74 8.21 -0.65 3.12
CA MET A 74 6.86 -0.13 3.37
C MET A 74 6.75 1.38 3.13
N LYS A 75 7.78 2.14 3.51
CA LYS A 75 7.75 3.60 3.38
C LYS A 75 7.79 4.07 1.93
N ASP A 76 8.24 3.24 1.02
CA ASP A 76 8.27 3.53 -0.41
C ASP A 76 6.96 3.21 -1.13
N ILE A 77 5.98 2.67 -0.40
CA ILE A 77 4.68 2.28 -0.92
C ILE A 77 3.64 3.17 -0.24
N GLY A 78 3.28 4.28 -0.86
CA GLY A 78 2.35 5.23 -0.27
C GLY A 78 0.96 5.12 -0.88
N VAL A 79 -0.07 5.05 -0.01
CA VAL A 79 -1.46 5.14 -0.46
C VAL A 79 -1.82 6.61 -0.60
N VAL A 80 -2.28 6.96 -1.79
CA VAL A 80 -2.79 8.30 -2.11
C VAL A 80 -4.16 8.19 -2.75
N ASN A 81 -4.92 9.28 -2.76
CA ASN A 81 -6.21 9.31 -3.42
C ASN A 81 -6.12 10.09 -4.74
N LEU A 82 -6.69 9.52 -5.79
CA LEU A 82 -6.88 10.20 -7.05
C LEU A 82 -7.91 11.33 -6.90
N PRO A 83 -7.99 12.28 -7.85
CA PRO A 83 -9.04 13.31 -7.82
C PRO A 83 -10.46 12.74 -7.74
N SER A 84 -10.68 11.54 -8.27
CA SER A 84 -11.96 10.83 -8.17
C SER A 84 -12.29 10.34 -6.76
N GLY A 85 -11.31 10.37 -5.84
CA GLY A 85 -11.42 9.78 -4.50
C GLY A 85 -10.94 8.33 -4.43
N ALA A 86 -10.74 7.66 -5.56
CA ALA A 86 -10.27 6.29 -5.58
C ALA A 86 -8.83 6.19 -5.06
N PRO A 87 -8.50 5.16 -4.26
CA PRO A 87 -7.14 4.98 -3.77
C PRO A 87 -6.23 4.43 -4.87
N THR A 88 -4.97 4.81 -4.81
CA THR A 88 -3.91 4.22 -5.61
C THR A 88 -2.61 4.23 -4.82
N LEU A 89 -1.54 3.68 -5.40
CA LEU A 89 -0.24 3.67 -4.76
C LEU A 89 0.72 4.61 -5.49
N ARG A 90 1.46 5.36 -4.71
CA ARG A 90 2.59 6.15 -5.17
C ARG A 90 3.86 5.48 -4.68
N LEU A 91 4.70 5.08 -5.62
CA LEU A 91 5.90 4.29 -5.32
C LEU A 91 7.16 5.14 -5.47
N THR A 92 8.13 4.86 -4.60
CA THR A 92 9.46 5.44 -4.67
C THR A 92 10.50 4.32 -4.49
N GLY A 93 11.78 4.65 -4.71
CA GLY A 93 12.88 3.76 -4.40
C GLY A 93 12.77 2.37 -4.99
N GLY A 94 13.11 1.37 -4.18
CA GLY A 94 13.12 -0.03 -4.60
C GLY A 94 11.75 -0.59 -4.98
N ALA A 95 10.67 -0.09 -4.37
CA ALA A 95 9.32 -0.49 -4.72
C ALA A 95 8.99 -0.08 -6.17
N ARG A 96 9.35 1.14 -6.55
CA ARG A 96 9.18 1.62 -7.93
C ARG A 96 10.03 0.82 -8.90
N ALA A 97 11.29 0.59 -8.56
CA ALA A 97 12.20 -0.20 -9.41
C ALA A 97 11.67 -1.62 -9.62
N ARG A 98 11.15 -2.24 -8.57
CA ARG A 98 10.59 -3.59 -8.68
C ARG A 98 9.35 -3.62 -9.57
N LEU A 99 8.45 -2.65 -9.44
CA LEU A 99 7.28 -2.56 -10.31
C LEU A 99 7.69 -2.43 -11.77
N ASP A 100 8.63 -1.52 -12.06
CA ASP A 100 9.09 -1.27 -13.43
C ASP A 100 9.74 -2.53 -14.03
N ALA A 101 10.44 -3.32 -13.22
CA ALA A 101 11.07 -4.56 -13.65
C ALA A 101 10.05 -5.65 -14.06
N LEU A 102 8.80 -5.55 -13.62
CA LEU A 102 7.75 -6.49 -14.02
C LEU A 102 7.15 -6.17 -15.38
N ALA A 103 7.37 -4.96 -15.90
CA ALA A 103 6.78 -4.55 -17.17
C ALA A 103 7.46 -5.27 -18.34
N PRO A 104 6.70 -5.98 -19.19
CA PRO A 104 7.26 -6.47 -20.45
C PRO A 104 7.70 -5.31 -21.35
N ASP A 105 8.60 -5.57 -22.29
CA ASP A 105 9.05 -4.55 -23.23
C ASP A 105 7.83 -3.90 -23.91
N GLY A 106 7.86 -2.57 -23.98
CA GLY A 106 6.79 -1.80 -24.61
C GLY A 106 5.51 -1.70 -23.79
N HIS A 107 5.58 -2.03 -22.50
CA HIS A 107 4.42 -1.97 -21.60
C HIS A 107 4.69 -1.11 -20.38
N ALA A 108 3.62 -0.61 -19.79
CA ALA A 108 3.64 0.00 -18.45
C ALA A 108 2.76 -0.84 -17.53
N ILE A 109 3.01 -0.74 -16.22
CA ILE A 109 2.19 -1.42 -15.21
C ILE A 109 1.21 -0.42 -14.62
N ASP A 110 -0.06 -0.77 -14.68
CA ASP A 110 -1.12 -0.05 -13.98
C ASP A 110 -1.41 -0.75 -12.64
N ILE A 111 -1.62 0.04 -11.60
CA ILE A 111 -1.89 -0.45 -10.25
C ILE A 111 -3.38 -0.25 -9.97
N HIS A 112 -4.03 -1.32 -9.53
CA HIS A 112 -5.41 -1.29 -9.09
C HIS A 112 -5.44 -1.65 -7.62
N LEU A 113 -6.02 -0.78 -6.78
CA LEU A 113 -6.07 -0.94 -5.33
C LEU A 113 -7.50 -0.77 -4.85
N THR A 114 -7.93 -1.69 -4.01
CA THR A 114 -9.12 -1.51 -3.20
C THR A 114 -8.81 -1.83 -1.74
N MET A 115 -9.42 -1.07 -0.85
CA MET A 115 -9.26 -1.25 0.60
C MET A 115 -10.62 -1.20 1.26
N THR A 116 -10.80 -2.01 2.27
CA THR A 116 -12.03 -2.00 3.08
C THR A 116 -11.69 -2.34 4.53
N ASP A 117 -12.57 -1.95 5.43
CA ASP A 117 -12.46 -2.36 6.83
C ASP A 117 -13.82 -2.70 7.38
N ASP A 118 -13.81 -3.69 8.25
CA ASP A 118 -14.96 -4.11 9.07
C ASP A 118 -14.36 -4.61 10.37
N HIS A 119 -14.45 -3.79 11.40
CA HIS A 119 -13.76 -4.03 12.67
C HIS A 119 -13.98 -5.46 13.17
N PRO A 120 -12.95 -6.21 13.55
CA PRO A 120 -11.56 -5.76 13.77
C PRO A 120 -10.63 -5.90 12.57
N TRP A 121 -11.16 -6.09 11.36
CA TRP A 121 -10.36 -6.39 10.18
C TRP A 121 -10.28 -5.24 9.20
N ALA A 122 -9.10 -5.05 8.62
CA ALA A 122 -8.88 -4.23 7.44
C ALA A 122 -8.30 -5.12 6.35
N GLN A 123 -8.66 -4.85 5.10
CA GLN A 123 -8.25 -5.66 3.95
C GLN A 123 -7.84 -4.76 2.80
N ALA A 124 -6.88 -5.23 2.02
CA ALA A 124 -6.50 -4.59 0.77
C ALA A 124 -6.27 -5.63 -0.31
N PHE A 125 -6.61 -5.26 -1.54
CA PHE A 125 -6.31 -6.00 -2.75
C PHE A 125 -5.52 -5.13 -3.70
N VAL A 126 -4.47 -5.70 -4.27
CA VAL A 126 -3.66 -5.06 -5.32
C VAL A 126 -3.65 -5.96 -6.53
N ILE A 127 -4.00 -5.40 -7.69
CA ILE A 127 -3.88 -6.07 -8.97
C ILE A 127 -2.97 -5.21 -9.85
N LEU A 128 -1.98 -5.83 -10.46
CA LEU A 128 -1.05 -5.20 -11.37
C LEU A 128 -1.33 -5.70 -12.78
N THR A 129 -1.56 -4.78 -13.70
CA THR A 129 -1.83 -5.12 -15.10
C THR A 129 -0.80 -4.47 -16.01
N ALA A 130 -0.37 -5.21 -17.04
CA ALA A 130 0.50 -4.66 -18.08
C ALA A 130 -0.36 -4.07 -19.19
N ARG A 131 -0.09 -2.82 -19.51
CA ARG A 131 -0.75 -2.07 -20.57
C ARG A 131 0.24 -1.77 -21.68
N LYS A 132 -0.11 -2.13 -22.91
CA LYS A 132 0.74 -1.85 -24.06
C LYS A 132 0.84 -0.34 -24.28
N LEU A 133 2.06 0.16 -24.42
CA LEU A 133 2.29 1.56 -24.74
C LEU A 133 2.04 1.81 -26.23
N GLU A 134 1.47 2.97 -26.54
CA GLU A 134 1.31 3.39 -27.92
C GLU A 134 2.68 3.70 -28.53
N PRO A 135 2.91 3.37 -29.82
CA PRO A 135 4.16 3.70 -30.48
C PRO A 135 4.37 5.19 -30.66
#